data_773986a41447a1a77ac93acbec82204a
#
_entry.id   773986a41447a1a77ac93acbec82204a
#
_cell.length_a   1.000
_cell.length_b   1.000
_cell.length_c   1.000
_cell.angle_alpha   90.00
_cell.angle_beta   90.00
_cell.angle_gamma   90.00
#
_symmetry.space_group_name_H-M   'P 1'
#
loop_
_entity.id
_entity.type
_entity.pdbx_description
1 polymer ?
#
loop_
_entity_poly.entity_id
_entity_poly.type
_entity_poly.pdbx_seq_one_letter_code
_entity_poly.pdbx_strand_id
1 'polypeptide(L)'
;VGSEMCIRDRMVAELEAHVDDINYEVAIEREKLVRHDVMSHVYAYGQQCPKAAGIIHLGATSCYVGDNTDIIVMRQGLELVRKKLVGVLAKLAHFAKEYKDMPCMAYTHCQPAQPTTVGKRATLWANELVMDLQEIDHRLAVLQLRGVKGTTGTQASFMELFKGDADKIRAVDASIAKEMGF
;
A
#
# COMPACT_ATOMS: atom_id res chain seq x y z
N VAL A 1 -24.99 -28.20 -8.47
CA VAL A 1 -23.76 -27.85 -7.70
C VAL A 1 -22.60 -27.62 -8.67
N GLY A 2 -22.38 -28.49 -9.66
CA GLY A 2 -21.28 -28.32 -10.63
C GLY A 2 -21.44 -27.12 -11.59
N SER A 3 -22.66 -26.76 -11.98
CA SER A 3 -22.92 -25.65 -12.91
C SER A 3 -22.68 -24.27 -12.30
N GLU A 4 -23.02 -24.05 -11.04
CA GLU A 4 -22.80 -22.74 -10.35
C GLU A 4 -21.32 -22.47 -10.10
N MET A 5 -20.54 -23.49 -9.74
CA MET A 5 -19.10 -23.37 -9.55
C MET A 5 -18.41 -23.01 -10.89
N CYS A 6 -18.76 -23.68 -11.98
CA CYS A 6 -18.25 -23.36 -13.31
C CYS A 6 -18.67 -21.95 -13.82
N ILE A 7 -19.80 -21.41 -13.39
CA ILE A 7 -20.23 -20.04 -13.74
C ILE A 7 -19.37 -19.03 -12.99
N ARG A 8 -19.16 -19.22 -11.68
CA ARG A 8 -18.29 -18.36 -10.85
C ARG A 8 -16.85 -18.34 -11.34
N ASP A 9 -16.28 -19.50 -11.65
CA ASP A 9 -14.92 -19.63 -12.18
C ASP A 9 -14.76 -18.85 -13.50
N ARG A 10 -15.77 -18.91 -14.39
CA ARG A 10 -15.77 -18.12 -15.65
C ARG A 10 -15.89 -16.62 -15.42
N MET A 11 -16.64 -16.19 -14.40
CA MET A 11 -16.76 -14.77 -14.02
C MET A 11 -15.41 -14.25 -13.47
N VAL A 12 -14.75 -15.02 -12.60
CA VAL A 12 -13.43 -14.66 -12.08
C VAL A 12 -12.39 -14.62 -13.19
N ALA A 13 -12.36 -15.63 -14.07
CA ALA A 13 -11.44 -15.64 -15.21
C ALA A 13 -11.65 -14.46 -16.18
N GLU A 14 -12.91 -14.01 -16.38
CA GLU A 14 -13.20 -12.81 -17.17
C GLU A 14 -12.63 -11.55 -16.50
N LEU A 15 -12.77 -11.40 -15.17
CA LEU A 15 -12.17 -10.30 -14.43
C LEU A 15 -10.64 -10.32 -14.51
N GLU A 16 -10.03 -11.46 -14.29
CA GLU A 16 -8.56 -11.61 -14.35
C GLU A 16 -8.00 -11.27 -15.72
N ALA A 17 -8.72 -11.61 -16.80
CA ALA A 17 -8.29 -11.31 -18.16
C ALA A 17 -8.29 -9.81 -18.50
N HIS A 18 -9.02 -8.99 -17.74
CA HIS A 18 -9.22 -7.55 -17.99
C HIS A 18 -8.76 -6.66 -16.81
N VAL A 19 -7.94 -7.19 -15.90
CA VAL A 19 -7.53 -6.47 -14.68
C VAL A 19 -6.75 -5.18 -14.98
N ASP A 20 -5.99 -5.16 -16.07
CA ASP A 20 -5.19 -4.01 -16.51
C ASP A 20 -5.87 -3.15 -17.59
N ASP A 21 -7.04 -3.57 -18.10
CA ASP A 21 -7.78 -2.87 -19.14
C ASP A 21 -8.63 -1.75 -18.54
N ILE A 22 -8.02 -0.65 -18.17
CA ILE A 22 -8.74 0.47 -17.54
C ILE A 22 -9.27 1.42 -18.61
N ASN A 23 -10.59 1.44 -18.79
CA ASN A 23 -11.25 2.40 -19.71
C ASN A 23 -11.57 3.70 -18.95
N TYR A 24 -10.62 4.61 -18.92
CA TYR A 24 -10.78 5.90 -18.26
C TYR A 24 -11.85 6.79 -18.88
N GLU A 25 -12.06 6.74 -20.20
CA GLU A 25 -13.07 7.56 -20.88
C GLU A 25 -14.48 7.19 -20.41
N VAL A 26 -14.79 5.90 -20.37
CA VAL A 26 -16.07 5.41 -19.84
C VAL A 26 -16.25 5.76 -18.36
N ALA A 27 -15.20 5.63 -17.56
CA ALA A 27 -15.24 5.97 -16.13
C ALA A 27 -15.50 7.48 -15.93
N ILE A 28 -14.79 8.36 -16.65
CA ILE A 28 -14.95 9.81 -16.59
C ILE A 28 -16.36 10.25 -17.00
N GLU A 29 -16.88 9.73 -18.11
CA GLU A 29 -18.23 10.06 -18.57
C GLU A 29 -19.29 9.56 -17.56
N ARG A 30 -19.08 8.38 -16.98
CA ARG A 30 -19.97 7.86 -15.93
C ARG A 30 -19.93 8.70 -14.68
N GLU A 31 -18.74 9.17 -14.26
CA GLU A 31 -18.57 10.01 -13.07
C GLU A 31 -19.30 11.35 -13.18
N LYS A 32 -19.32 11.96 -14.36
CA LYS A 32 -20.12 13.19 -14.61
C LYS A 32 -21.59 12.99 -14.29
N LEU A 33 -22.12 11.78 -14.47
CA LEU A 33 -23.52 11.45 -14.23
C LEU A 33 -23.78 11.08 -12.77
N VAL A 34 -22.93 10.20 -12.18
CA VAL A 34 -23.19 9.63 -10.84
C VAL A 34 -22.44 10.33 -9.73
N ARG A 35 -21.43 11.16 -10.05
CA ARG A 35 -20.57 11.90 -9.11
C ARG A 35 -19.96 10.99 -8.04
N HIS A 36 -19.45 9.85 -8.48
CA HIS A 36 -18.89 8.85 -7.59
C HIS A 36 -17.82 8.06 -8.35
N ASP A 37 -16.55 8.28 -8.00
CA ASP A 37 -15.35 7.74 -8.64
C ASP A 37 -15.32 6.20 -8.67
N VAL A 38 -15.35 5.55 -7.51
CA VAL A 38 -15.28 4.08 -7.41
C VAL A 38 -16.40 3.41 -8.21
N MET A 39 -17.65 3.92 -8.09
CA MET A 39 -18.78 3.34 -8.82
C MET A 39 -18.69 3.57 -10.34
N SER A 40 -18.01 4.64 -10.76
CA SER A 40 -17.73 4.90 -12.17
C SER A 40 -16.72 3.90 -12.74
N HIS A 41 -15.69 3.56 -11.97
CA HIS A 41 -14.73 2.52 -12.32
C HIS A 41 -15.33 1.11 -12.28
N VAL A 42 -16.17 0.81 -11.28
CA VAL A 42 -16.95 -0.45 -11.24
C VAL A 42 -17.82 -0.60 -12.47
N TYR A 43 -18.48 0.48 -12.90
CA TYR A 43 -19.28 0.48 -14.13
C TYR A 43 -18.42 0.23 -15.38
N ALA A 44 -17.30 0.96 -15.51
CA ALA A 44 -16.40 0.80 -16.66
C ALA A 44 -15.85 -0.63 -16.75
N TYR A 45 -15.42 -1.20 -15.62
CA TYR A 45 -14.94 -2.58 -15.53
C TYR A 45 -16.04 -3.58 -15.86
N GLY A 46 -17.27 -3.34 -15.39
CA GLY A 46 -18.44 -4.15 -15.74
C GLY A 46 -18.82 -4.13 -17.22
N GLN A 47 -18.51 -3.06 -17.94
CA GLN A 47 -18.69 -3.02 -19.41
C GLN A 47 -17.69 -3.93 -20.13
N GLN A 48 -16.48 -4.06 -19.60
CA GLN A 48 -15.45 -4.97 -20.13
C GLN A 48 -15.70 -6.42 -19.72
N CYS A 49 -16.32 -6.64 -18.55
CA CYS A 49 -16.61 -7.95 -17.96
C CYS A 49 -18.12 -8.15 -17.74
N PRO A 50 -18.93 -8.23 -18.80
CA PRO A 50 -20.39 -8.24 -18.69
C PRO A 50 -20.96 -9.45 -17.91
N LYS A 51 -20.30 -10.60 -17.93
CA LYS A 51 -20.72 -11.78 -17.17
C LYS A 51 -20.46 -11.62 -15.67
N ALA A 52 -19.41 -10.90 -15.32
CA ALA A 52 -18.97 -10.69 -13.94
C ALA A 52 -19.46 -9.37 -13.34
N ALA A 53 -20.08 -8.48 -14.13
CA ALA A 53 -20.49 -7.13 -13.70
C ALA A 53 -21.25 -7.10 -12.36
N GLY A 54 -22.09 -8.10 -12.10
CA GLY A 54 -22.89 -8.19 -10.87
C GLY A 54 -22.12 -8.59 -9.61
N ILE A 55 -20.87 -9.04 -9.72
CA ILE A 55 -20.07 -9.48 -8.57
C ILE A 55 -18.87 -8.58 -8.26
N ILE A 56 -18.51 -7.63 -9.11
CA ILE A 56 -17.32 -6.78 -8.97
C ILE A 56 -17.28 -6.07 -7.60
N HIS A 57 -18.42 -5.60 -7.11
CA HIS A 57 -18.50 -4.80 -5.87
C HIS A 57 -19.47 -5.42 -4.85
N LEU A 58 -19.65 -6.72 -4.90
CA LEU A 58 -20.62 -7.44 -4.08
C LEU A 58 -20.26 -7.38 -2.58
N GLY A 59 -21.18 -6.84 -1.78
CA GLY A 59 -21.01 -6.72 -0.32
C GLY A 59 -20.03 -5.63 0.14
N ALA A 60 -19.25 -5.05 -0.75
CA ALA A 60 -18.27 -4.05 -0.44
C ALA A 60 -18.84 -2.61 -0.46
N THR A 61 -18.09 -1.68 0.11
CA THR A 61 -18.33 -0.22 -0.03
C THR A 61 -17.18 0.43 -0.78
N SER A 62 -17.39 1.64 -1.31
CA SER A 62 -16.34 2.41 -1.98
C SER A 62 -15.09 2.64 -1.10
N CYS A 63 -15.29 2.91 0.20
CA CYS A 63 -14.18 3.06 1.13
C CYS A 63 -13.34 1.80 1.31
N TYR A 64 -13.88 0.60 1.08
CA TYR A 64 -13.09 -0.62 1.03
C TYR A 64 -12.02 -0.54 -0.05
N VAL A 65 -12.38 -0.08 -1.24
CA VAL A 65 -11.44 0.09 -2.36
C VAL A 65 -10.44 1.22 -2.05
N GLY A 66 -10.93 2.42 -1.75
CA GLY A 66 -10.10 3.59 -1.52
C GLY A 66 -9.12 3.42 -0.36
N ASP A 67 -9.61 3.09 0.83
CA ASP A 67 -8.78 2.99 2.05
C ASP A 67 -7.69 1.92 1.94
N ASN A 68 -7.99 0.76 1.34
CA ASN A 68 -6.99 -0.29 1.18
C ASN A 68 -6.00 0.04 0.04
N THR A 69 -6.45 0.70 -1.02
CA THR A 69 -5.56 1.21 -2.08
C THR A 69 -4.57 2.22 -1.52
N ASP A 70 -5.02 3.16 -0.69
CA ASP A 70 -4.15 4.15 -0.04
C ASP A 70 -3.07 3.48 0.80
N ILE A 71 -3.41 2.41 1.53
CA ILE A 71 -2.42 1.65 2.32
C ILE A 71 -1.41 0.94 1.42
N ILE A 72 -1.85 0.35 0.30
CA ILE A 72 -0.96 -0.30 -0.67
C ILE A 72 0.01 0.73 -1.27
N VAL A 73 -0.49 1.88 -1.71
CA VAL A 73 0.32 2.98 -2.27
C VAL A 73 1.28 3.53 -1.22
N MET A 74 0.83 3.69 0.03
CA MET A 74 1.64 4.14 1.15
C MET A 74 2.81 3.17 1.42
N ARG A 75 2.56 1.85 1.40
CA ARG A 75 3.61 0.83 1.51
C ARG A 75 4.65 0.97 0.40
N GLN A 76 4.20 1.06 -0.84
CA GLN A 76 5.09 1.24 -2.00
C GLN A 76 5.93 2.52 -1.90
N GLY A 77 5.32 3.61 -1.42
CA GLY A 77 6.01 4.87 -1.15
C GLY A 77 7.10 4.72 -0.08
N LEU A 78 6.79 4.06 1.03
CA LEU A 78 7.76 3.77 2.09
C LEU A 78 8.91 2.88 1.61
N GLU A 79 8.63 1.85 0.82
CA GLU A 79 9.65 0.98 0.22
C GLU A 79 10.59 1.77 -0.72
N LEU A 80 10.04 2.71 -1.50
CA LEU A 80 10.84 3.58 -2.36
C LEU A 80 11.75 4.50 -1.53
N VAL A 81 11.22 5.12 -0.47
CA VAL A 81 12.00 5.97 0.44
C VAL A 81 13.09 5.15 1.12
N ARG A 82 12.75 3.95 1.63
CA ARG A 82 13.69 3.00 2.22
C ARG A 82 14.86 2.69 1.28
N LYS A 83 14.56 2.37 0.03
CA LYS A 83 15.58 2.08 -0.99
C LYS A 83 16.54 3.25 -1.20
N LYS A 84 16.00 4.48 -1.28
CA LYS A 84 16.81 5.69 -1.43
C LYS A 84 17.65 5.96 -0.19
N LEU A 85 17.10 5.78 1.01
CA LEU A 85 17.79 5.98 2.28
C LEU A 85 18.97 5.01 2.45
N VAL A 86 18.78 3.73 2.12
CA VAL A 86 19.88 2.74 2.10
C VAL A 86 20.99 3.18 1.14
N GLY A 87 20.65 3.72 -0.02
CA GLY A 87 21.63 4.27 -0.97
C GLY A 87 22.42 5.46 -0.41
N VAL A 88 21.77 6.35 0.34
CA VAL A 88 22.44 7.48 1.02
C VAL A 88 23.36 6.98 2.11
N LEU A 89 22.90 6.05 2.94
CA LEU A 89 23.69 5.45 4.02
C LEU A 89 24.95 4.76 3.47
N ALA A 90 24.84 4.03 2.37
CA ALA A 90 25.99 3.39 1.73
C ALA A 90 27.04 4.43 1.29
N LYS A 91 26.60 5.56 0.72
CA LYS A 91 27.50 6.65 0.31
C LYS A 91 28.13 7.36 1.52
N LEU A 92 27.35 7.60 2.58
CA LEU A 92 27.87 8.20 3.82
C LEU A 92 28.88 7.28 4.52
N ALA A 93 28.63 5.98 4.54
CA ALA A 93 29.55 4.99 5.08
C ALA A 93 30.88 4.98 4.32
N HIS A 94 30.83 5.03 2.97
CA HIS A 94 32.02 5.13 2.14
C HIS A 94 32.78 6.43 2.42
N PHE A 95 32.09 7.56 2.43
CA PHE A 95 32.67 8.87 2.73
C PHE A 95 33.30 8.90 4.14
N ALA A 96 32.57 8.41 5.14
CA ALA A 96 33.10 8.37 6.52
C ALA A 96 34.38 7.54 6.63
N LYS A 97 34.44 6.41 5.91
CA LYS A 97 35.63 5.55 5.88
C LYS A 97 36.81 6.20 5.15
N GLU A 98 36.56 6.88 4.04
CA GLU A 98 37.58 7.59 3.23
C GLU A 98 38.23 8.72 4.03
N TYR A 99 37.41 9.52 4.74
CA TYR A 99 37.87 10.70 5.49
C TYR A 99 38.00 10.48 7.01
N LYS A 100 38.11 9.23 7.47
CA LYS A 100 38.19 8.88 8.88
C LYS A 100 39.41 9.50 9.59
N ASP A 101 40.51 9.67 8.87
CA ASP A 101 41.79 10.20 9.40
C ASP A 101 42.02 11.68 9.01
N MET A 102 41.07 12.31 8.31
CA MET A 102 41.18 13.71 7.91
C MET A 102 40.81 14.62 9.10
N PRO A 103 41.75 15.34 9.70
CA PRO A 103 41.49 16.17 10.88
C PRO A 103 40.69 17.41 10.52
N CYS A 104 39.81 17.83 11.40
CA CYS A 104 39.11 19.10 11.35
C CYS A 104 38.83 19.63 12.76
N MET A 105 38.67 20.96 12.89
CA MET A 105 38.32 21.57 14.16
C MET A 105 36.82 21.44 14.42
N ALA A 106 36.47 20.98 15.63
CA ALA A 106 35.11 21.08 16.14
C ALA A 106 34.92 22.38 16.92
N TYR A 107 33.70 22.92 16.87
CA TYR A 107 33.34 24.17 17.53
C TYR A 107 32.18 23.94 18.48
N THR A 108 32.19 24.67 19.62
CA THR A 108 31.07 24.78 20.54
C THR A 108 30.87 26.26 20.88
N HIS A 109 29.61 26.71 20.93
CA HIS A 109 29.30 28.12 21.19
C HIS A 109 30.08 29.10 20.30
N CYS A 110 30.25 28.78 19.03
CA CYS A 110 31.02 29.57 18.04
C CYS A 110 32.51 29.72 18.35
N GLN A 111 33.07 28.90 19.24
CA GLN A 111 34.47 28.89 19.58
C GLN A 111 35.12 27.54 19.24
N PRO A 112 36.43 27.55 18.89
CA PRO A 112 37.18 26.31 18.72
C PRO A 112 37.14 25.48 20.00
N ALA A 113 36.82 24.19 19.90
CA ALA A 113 36.78 23.28 21.01
C ALA A 113 37.89 22.23 20.91
N GLN A 114 37.66 21.16 20.19
CA GLN A 114 38.61 20.06 20.04
C GLN A 114 38.74 19.59 18.60
N PRO A 115 39.91 19.06 18.21
CA PRO A 115 40.06 18.38 16.94
C PRO A 115 39.12 17.15 16.83
N THR A 116 38.59 16.92 15.65
CA THR A 116 37.84 15.71 15.30
C THR A 116 38.23 15.32 13.88
N THR A 117 37.49 14.43 13.23
CA THR A 117 37.72 14.09 11.82
C THR A 117 36.48 14.33 10.98
N VAL A 118 36.68 14.57 9.69
CA VAL A 118 35.60 14.74 8.70
C VAL A 118 34.76 13.47 8.64
N GLY A 119 35.38 12.29 8.63
CA GLY A 119 34.70 11.02 8.63
C GLY A 119 33.81 10.83 9.87
N LYS A 120 34.31 11.20 11.07
CA LYS A 120 33.49 11.16 12.29
C LYS A 120 32.26 12.06 12.20
N ARG A 121 32.38 13.25 11.62
CA ARG A 121 31.21 14.13 11.43
C ARG A 121 30.15 13.50 10.54
N ALA A 122 30.56 12.81 9.46
CA ALA A 122 29.65 12.10 8.59
C ALA A 122 28.90 10.95 9.30
N THR A 123 29.53 10.30 10.29
CA THR A 123 28.85 9.25 11.07
C THR A 123 27.72 9.77 11.93
N LEU A 124 27.71 11.04 12.33
CA LEU A 124 26.58 11.64 13.06
C LEU A 124 25.34 11.69 12.19
N TRP A 125 25.48 12.18 10.96
CA TRP A 125 24.37 12.20 10.00
C TRP A 125 23.92 10.77 9.62
N ALA A 126 24.90 9.86 9.43
CA ALA A 126 24.58 8.47 9.14
C ALA A 126 23.78 7.82 10.29
N ASN A 127 24.11 8.12 11.55
CA ASN A 127 23.40 7.57 12.70
C ASN A 127 21.93 8.02 12.75
N GLU A 128 21.65 9.30 12.49
CA GLU A 128 20.28 9.81 12.40
C GLU A 128 19.48 9.09 11.31
N LEU A 129 20.08 8.94 10.12
CA LEU A 129 19.44 8.21 9.00
C LEU A 129 19.28 6.71 9.27
N VAL A 130 20.13 6.10 10.09
CA VAL A 130 19.95 4.70 10.55
C VAL A 130 18.72 4.59 11.44
N MET A 131 18.52 5.56 12.36
CA MET A 131 17.30 5.61 13.18
C MET A 131 16.04 5.77 12.32
N ASP A 132 16.08 6.66 11.32
CA ASP A 132 14.99 6.81 10.36
C ASP A 132 14.71 5.51 9.60
N LEU A 133 15.75 4.79 9.18
CA LEU A 133 15.60 3.51 8.50
C LEU A 133 14.93 2.45 9.37
N GLN A 134 15.31 2.39 10.66
CA GLN A 134 14.69 1.49 11.62
C GLN A 134 13.20 1.80 11.82
N GLU A 135 12.83 3.09 11.85
CA GLU A 135 11.43 3.50 11.96
C GLU A 135 10.63 3.14 10.69
N ILE A 136 11.21 3.35 9.50
CA ILE A 136 10.58 2.93 8.23
C ILE A 136 10.36 1.42 8.22
N ASP A 137 11.37 0.63 8.61
CA ASP A 137 11.28 -0.83 8.67
C ASP A 137 10.20 -1.28 9.65
N HIS A 138 10.11 -0.63 10.80
CA HIS A 138 9.06 -0.88 11.78
C HIS A 138 7.67 -0.57 11.20
N ARG A 139 7.49 0.58 10.54
CA ARG A 139 6.20 0.95 9.93
C ARG A 139 5.78 -0.01 8.84
N LEU A 140 6.71 -0.41 7.99
CA LEU A 140 6.45 -1.43 6.95
C LEU A 140 6.02 -2.78 7.56
N ALA A 141 6.64 -3.18 8.67
CA ALA A 141 6.35 -4.45 9.33
C ALA A 141 4.98 -4.48 10.03
N VAL A 142 4.47 -3.34 10.49
CA VAL A 142 3.19 -3.25 11.24
C VAL A 142 2.04 -2.70 10.41
N LEU A 143 2.28 -2.27 9.18
CA LEU A 143 1.25 -1.74 8.30
C LEU A 143 0.26 -2.84 7.91
N GLN A 144 -1.03 -2.57 8.12
CA GLN A 144 -2.11 -3.51 7.86
C GLN A 144 -3.19 -2.88 7.00
N LEU A 145 -3.87 -3.71 6.20
CA LEU A 145 -5.08 -3.28 5.50
C LEU A 145 -6.20 -2.93 6.49
N ARG A 146 -7.11 -2.08 6.04
CA ARG A 146 -8.33 -1.72 6.78
C ARG A 146 -9.36 -2.86 6.80
N GLY A 147 -9.15 -3.86 5.96
CA GLY A 147 -10.04 -5.01 5.80
C GLY A 147 -11.29 -4.72 4.97
N VAL A 148 -12.14 -5.72 4.85
CA VAL A 148 -13.36 -5.69 4.06
C VAL A 148 -14.53 -5.27 4.94
N LYS A 149 -14.92 -4.00 4.86
CA LYS A 149 -15.93 -3.39 5.75
C LYS A 149 -16.90 -2.53 4.95
N GLY A 150 -18.07 -2.29 5.53
CA GLY A 150 -19.07 -1.36 5.00
C GLY A 150 -18.76 0.10 5.35
N THR A 151 -19.63 1.00 4.94
CA THR A 151 -19.50 2.46 5.06
C THR A 151 -19.22 2.95 6.51
N THR A 152 -19.79 2.27 7.50
CA THR A 152 -19.64 2.63 8.92
C THR A 152 -18.64 1.76 9.67
N GLY A 153 -17.79 1.00 8.96
CA GLY A 153 -16.81 0.10 9.56
C GLY A 153 -17.39 -1.22 10.07
N THR A 154 -18.65 -1.54 9.71
CA THR A 154 -19.30 -2.82 10.02
C THR A 154 -19.17 -3.80 8.86
N GLN A 155 -19.46 -5.07 9.13
CA GLN A 155 -19.50 -6.12 8.10
C GLN A 155 -20.93 -6.64 7.89
N ALA A 156 -21.96 -5.79 8.12
CA ALA A 156 -23.36 -6.15 8.04
C ALA A 156 -23.75 -6.72 6.66
N SER A 157 -23.27 -6.12 5.57
CA SER A 157 -23.53 -6.60 4.21
C SER A 157 -22.96 -8.00 3.97
N PHE A 158 -21.78 -8.29 4.53
CA PHE A 158 -21.17 -9.61 4.45
C PHE A 158 -21.88 -10.62 5.38
N MET A 159 -22.36 -10.18 6.54
CA MET A 159 -23.19 -11.04 7.42
C MET A 159 -24.46 -11.50 6.71
N GLU A 160 -25.11 -10.62 5.98
CA GLU A 160 -26.27 -10.98 5.17
C GLU A 160 -25.89 -11.90 4.01
N LEU A 161 -24.84 -11.55 3.25
CA LEU A 161 -24.33 -12.34 2.12
C LEU A 161 -23.96 -13.76 2.51
N PHE A 162 -23.32 -13.94 3.67
CA PHE A 162 -22.92 -15.24 4.21
C PHE A 162 -23.91 -15.84 5.20
N LYS A 163 -25.14 -15.30 5.27
CA LYS A 163 -26.22 -15.83 6.11
C LYS A 163 -25.85 -15.99 7.59
N GLY A 164 -25.11 -15.04 8.13
CA GLY A 164 -24.68 -15.02 9.53
C GLY A 164 -23.39 -15.78 9.84
N ASP A 165 -22.69 -16.32 8.84
CA ASP A 165 -21.46 -17.06 9.04
C ASP A 165 -20.26 -16.12 9.25
N ALA A 166 -19.98 -15.78 10.51
CA ALA A 166 -18.90 -14.87 10.89
C ALA A 166 -17.49 -15.46 10.60
N ASP A 167 -17.35 -16.78 10.58
CA ASP A 167 -16.06 -17.40 10.26
C ASP A 167 -15.70 -17.22 8.79
N LYS A 168 -16.66 -17.30 7.89
CA LYS A 168 -16.45 -16.97 6.46
C LYS A 168 -16.05 -15.52 6.27
N ILE A 169 -16.64 -14.61 7.02
CA ILE A 169 -16.28 -13.19 6.92
C ILE A 169 -14.83 -12.96 7.34
N ARG A 170 -14.40 -13.57 8.46
CA ARG A 170 -13.00 -13.53 8.90
C ARG A 170 -12.04 -14.16 7.89
N ALA A 171 -12.46 -15.26 7.26
CA ALA A 171 -11.68 -15.92 6.22
C ALA A 171 -11.52 -15.06 4.96
N VAL A 172 -12.54 -14.31 4.55
CA VAL A 172 -12.46 -13.34 3.43
C VAL A 172 -11.47 -12.23 3.75
N ASP A 173 -11.54 -11.63 4.94
CA ASP A 173 -10.62 -10.58 5.37
C ASP A 173 -9.16 -11.07 5.33
N ALA A 174 -8.91 -12.25 5.90
CA ALA A 174 -7.57 -12.88 5.92
C ALA A 174 -7.07 -13.24 4.50
N SER A 175 -7.97 -13.73 3.63
CA SER A 175 -7.63 -14.06 2.25
C SER A 175 -7.21 -12.84 1.46
N ILE A 176 -7.97 -11.74 1.57
CA ILE A 176 -7.65 -10.49 0.89
C ILE A 176 -6.33 -9.90 1.38
N ALA A 177 -6.10 -9.89 2.70
CA ALA A 177 -4.83 -9.43 3.24
C ALA A 177 -3.66 -10.25 2.68
N LYS A 178 -3.79 -11.57 2.65
CA LYS A 178 -2.77 -12.47 2.09
C LYS A 178 -2.53 -12.23 0.60
N GLU A 179 -3.58 -12.11 -0.22
CA GLU A 179 -3.46 -11.85 -1.66
C GLU A 179 -2.78 -10.50 -1.95
N MET A 180 -3.03 -9.48 -1.12
CA MET A 180 -2.39 -8.17 -1.22
C MET A 180 -1.01 -8.10 -0.56
N GLY A 181 -0.53 -9.21 0.03
CA GLY A 181 0.79 -9.32 0.65
C GLY A 181 0.93 -8.58 1.98
N PHE A 182 -0.15 -8.56 2.79
CA PHE A 182 -0.19 -7.98 4.13
C PHE A 182 -0.39 -9.00 5.22
#